data_2732f13e4ddd4e09379a602ed4ea9e8d
#
_entry.id   2732f13e4ddd4e09379a602ed4ea9e8d
#
_cell.length_a   1.000
_cell.length_b   1.000
_cell.length_c   1.000
_cell.angle_alpha   90.00
_cell.angle_beta   90.00
_cell.angle_gamma   90.00
#
_symmetry.space_group_name_H-M   'P 1'
#
loop_
_entity.id
_entity.type
_entity.pdbx_description
1 polymer ?
#
loop_
_entity_poly.entity_id
_entity_poly.type
_entity_poly.pdbx_seq_one_letter_code
_entity_poly.pdbx_strand_id
1 'polypeptide(L)'
;MHFEYPSGWVITPDGDSICLQNAAAPDDNMRLQVSVLRLGPDGSSLDWSAMPSLADMMENTVLADDARRRTREGPMLGASRRNLEYLWLEMDFVDPAGKRKAHSRACLARGGNVQAFITMEYWPEDRRVAAKVWNDMLESLKLAEYLYDDHPH
;
A
#
# COMPACT_ATOMS: atom_id res chain seq x y z
N MET A 1 -0.90 12.34 -3.17
CA MET A 1 -0.02 11.17 -3.10
C MET A 1 0.55 10.85 -4.47
N HIS A 2 1.78 10.44 -4.51
CA HIS A 2 2.46 10.06 -5.74
C HIS A 2 3.33 8.83 -5.52
N PHE A 3 3.37 7.94 -6.49
CA PHE A 3 4.31 6.83 -6.55
C PHE A 3 4.43 6.33 -7.99
N GLU A 4 5.50 5.61 -8.28
CA GLU A 4 5.74 5.04 -9.61
C GLU A 4 5.19 3.62 -9.71
N TYR A 5 4.64 3.31 -10.87
CA TYR A 5 4.16 1.98 -11.23
C TYR A 5 4.50 1.69 -12.69
N PRO A 6 4.52 0.42 -13.12
CA PRO A 6 4.89 0.10 -14.51
C PRO A 6 3.93 0.70 -15.52
N SER A 7 4.46 1.14 -16.66
CA SER A 7 3.63 1.60 -17.77
C SER A 7 2.77 0.46 -18.30
N GLY A 8 1.59 0.81 -18.79
CA GLY A 8 0.66 -0.19 -19.33
C GLY A 8 -0.25 -0.84 -18.29
N TRP A 9 -0.06 -0.56 -17.01
CA TRP A 9 -0.99 -1.03 -15.99
C TRP A 9 -2.32 -0.27 -16.10
N VAL A 10 -3.41 -1.01 -15.84
CA VAL A 10 -4.78 -0.48 -15.90
C VAL A 10 -5.13 0.11 -14.54
N ILE A 11 -5.61 1.34 -14.54
CA ILE A 11 -6.04 2.03 -13.32
C ILE A 11 -7.56 2.11 -13.32
N THR A 12 -8.19 1.61 -12.25
CA THR A 12 -9.63 1.59 -12.13
C THR A 12 -10.05 2.12 -10.76
N PRO A 13 -10.99 3.08 -10.68
CA PRO A 13 -11.57 3.47 -9.41
C PRO A 13 -12.34 2.30 -8.78
N ASP A 14 -12.26 2.17 -7.45
CA ASP A 14 -12.92 1.13 -6.69
C ASP A 14 -13.44 1.74 -5.37
N GLY A 15 -14.60 2.38 -5.43
CA GLY A 15 -15.15 3.13 -4.29
C GLY A 15 -14.23 4.27 -3.89
N ASP A 16 -13.77 4.28 -2.64
CA ASP A 16 -12.83 5.26 -2.12
C ASP A 16 -11.37 4.90 -2.40
N SER A 17 -11.14 3.82 -3.12
CA SER A 17 -9.82 3.28 -3.44
C SER A 17 -9.54 3.40 -4.92
N ILE A 18 -8.27 3.17 -5.28
CA ILE A 18 -7.83 3.02 -6.66
C ILE A 18 -7.18 1.65 -6.80
N CYS A 19 -7.58 0.93 -7.83
CA CYS A 19 -7.01 -0.37 -8.17
C CYS A 19 -6.11 -0.24 -9.40
N LEU A 20 -4.90 -0.78 -9.29
CA LEU A 20 -3.96 -0.87 -10.41
C LEU A 20 -3.73 -2.35 -10.71
N GLN A 21 -3.89 -2.74 -11.97
CA GLN A 21 -3.77 -4.12 -12.41
C GLN A 21 -2.80 -4.20 -13.58
N ASN A 22 -2.03 -5.29 -13.65
CA ASN A 22 -1.04 -5.46 -14.72
C ASN A 22 -1.66 -5.67 -16.11
N ALA A 23 -2.94 -6.01 -16.15
CA ALA A 23 -3.70 -6.14 -17.39
C ALA A 23 -5.18 -5.95 -17.08
N ALA A 24 -6.00 -5.77 -18.11
CA ALA A 24 -7.44 -5.74 -17.94
C ALA A 24 -7.95 -7.13 -17.55
N ALA A 25 -8.98 -7.18 -16.69
CA ALA A 25 -9.60 -8.46 -16.34
C ALA A 25 -10.18 -9.13 -17.59
N PRO A 26 -10.12 -10.47 -17.69
CA PRO A 26 -9.65 -11.44 -16.70
C PRO A 26 -8.16 -11.80 -16.81
N ASP A 27 -7.39 -11.08 -17.61
CA ASP A 27 -5.98 -11.38 -17.86
C ASP A 27 -5.04 -10.85 -16.77
N ASP A 28 -5.57 -10.11 -15.80
CA ASP A 28 -4.79 -9.58 -14.69
C ASP A 28 -4.39 -10.70 -13.71
N ASN A 29 -3.13 -10.68 -13.30
CA ASN A 29 -2.61 -11.62 -12.31
C ASN A 29 -1.85 -10.92 -11.17
N MET A 30 -1.74 -9.63 -11.21
CA MET A 30 -1.22 -8.79 -10.12
C MET A 30 -2.14 -7.60 -9.91
N ARG A 31 -2.39 -7.28 -8.65
CA ARG A 31 -3.29 -6.21 -8.28
C ARG A 31 -2.71 -5.41 -7.13
N LEU A 32 -2.65 -4.11 -7.32
CA LEU A 32 -2.26 -3.14 -6.30
C LEU A 32 -3.49 -2.28 -5.98
N GLN A 33 -3.82 -2.17 -4.71
CA GLN A 33 -4.95 -1.34 -4.29
C GLN A 33 -4.49 -0.27 -3.32
N VAL A 34 -4.94 0.95 -3.51
CA VAL A 34 -4.52 2.11 -2.74
C VAL A 34 -5.73 2.84 -2.18
N SER A 35 -5.75 3.02 -0.88
CA SER A 35 -6.74 3.83 -0.17
C SER A 35 -6.03 4.98 0.53
N VAL A 36 -6.55 6.18 0.41
CA VAL A 36 -5.95 7.39 0.99
C VAL A 36 -6.96 8.08 1.89
N LEU A 37 -6.51 8.45 3.08
CA LEU A 37 -7.30 9.21 4.05
C LEU A 37 -6.58 10.52 4.37
N ARG A 38 -7.29 11.63 4.22
CA ARG A 38 -6.80 12.94 4.63
C ARG A 38 -7.34 13.28 6.01
N LEU A 39 -6.45 13.67 6.91
CA LEU A 39 -6.78 13.94 8.31
C LEU A 39 -6.50 15.40 8.63
N GLY A 40 -7.37 16.28 8.21
CA GLY A 40 -7.26 17.69 8.46
C GLY A 40 -7.13 18.54 7.20
N PRO A 41 -6.98 19.85 7.34
CA PRO A 41 -6.91 20.76 6.20
C PRO A 41 -5.68 20.52 5.33
N ASP A 42 -5.79 20.85 4.05
CA ASP A 42 -4.67 20.79 3.13
C ASP A 42 -3.53 21.67 3.63
N GLY A 43 -2.30 21.18 3.48
CA GLY A 43 -1.11 21.88 3.92
C GLY A 43 -0.80 21.77 5.41
N SER A 44 -1.70 21.17 6.19
CA SER A 44 -1.44 20.90 7.60
C SER A 44 -0.53 19.69 7.78
N SER A 45 0.12 19.60 8.94
CA SER A 45 0.90 18.43 9.30
C SER A 45 0.45 17.97 10.68
N LEU A 46 0.18 16.67 10.81
CA LEU A 46 -0.24 16.08 12.07
C LEU A 46 0.97 15.64 12.89
N ASP A 47 0.80 15.66 14.20
CA ASP A 47 1.76 15.05 15.10
C ASP A 47 1.48 13.54 15.18
N TRP A 48 2.11 12.79 14.30
CA TRP A 48 1.92 11.35 14.25
C TRP A 48 2.44 10.64 15.49
N SER A 49 3.33 11.26 16.26
CA SER A 49 3.83 10.67 17.49
C SER A 49 2.75 10.57 18.59
N ALA A 50 1.70 11.39 18.49
CA ALA A 50 0.55 11.33 19.40
C ALA A 50 -0.48 10.28 19.03
N MET A 51 -0.29 9.60 17.90
CA MET A 51 -1.20 8.57 17.38
C MET A 51 -0.61 7.18 17.61
N PRO A 52 -1.43 6.11 17.52
CA PRO A 52 -0.91 4.74 17.60
C PRO A 52 0.20 4.52 16.56
N SER A 53 1.17 3.67 16.89
CA SER A 53 2.23 3.33 15.95
C SER A 53 1.67 2.58 14.73
N LEU A 54 2.39 2.63 13.62
CA LEU A 54 1.99 1.85 12.44
C LEU A 54 1.96 0.36 12.72
N ALA A 55 2.88 -0.14 13.58
CA ALA A 55 2.89 -1.54 13.97
C ALA A 55 1.61 -1.92 14.72
N ASP A 56 1.19 -1.09 15.69
CA ASP A 56 -0.05 -1.32 16.42
C ASP A 56 -1.28 -1.26 15.51
N MET A 57 -1.32 -0.32 14.59
CA MET A 57 -2.40 -0.21 13.61
C MET A 57 -2.46 -1.44 12.71
N MET A 58 -1.32 -1.94 12.26
CA MET A 58 -1.25 -3.14 11.44
C MET A 58 -1.81 -4.34 12.19
N GLU A 59 -1.36 -4.57 13.43
CA GLU A 59 -1.81 -5.70 14.24
C GLU A 59 -3.30 -5.61 14.61
N ASN A 60 -3.74 -4.45 15.07
CA ASN A 60 -5.05 -4.31 15.70
C ASN A 60 -6.17 -3.96 14.73
N THR A 61 -5.83 -3.46 13.55
CA THR A 61 -6.83 -3.06 12.55
C THR A 61 -6.75 -3.92 11.30
N VAL A 62 -5.58 -3.97 10.67
CA VAL A 62 -5.44 -4.65 9.38
C VAL A 62 -5.49 -6.16 9.54
N LEU A 63 -4.65 -6.72 10.43
CA LEU A 63 -4.58 -8.17 10.60
C LEU A 63 -5.79 -8.74 11.34
N ALA A 64 -6.34 -7.98 12.30
CA ALA A 64 -7.49 -8.41 13.07
C ALA A 64 -8.76 -8.56 12.21
N ASP A 65 -8.90 -7.73 11.18
CA ASP A 65 -10.08 -7.72 10.30
C ASP A 65 -9.89 -8.55 9.02
N ASP A 66 -8.90 -9.42 9.00
CA ASP A 66 -8.59 -10.20 7.80
C ASP A 66 -9.61 -11.31 7.56
N ALA A 67 -10.55 -11.07 6.65
CA ALA A 67 -11.59 -12.00 6.29
C ALA A 67 -11.09 -13.26 5.56
N ARG A 68 -9.89 -13.22 5.00
CA ARG A 68 -9.29 -14.33 4.26
C ARG A 68 -8.41 -15.22 5.11
N ARG A 69 -8.26 -14.92 6.40
CA ARG A 69 -7.39 -15.65 7.33
C ARG A 69 -5.97 -15.76 6.80
N ARG A 70 -5.43 -14.63 6.37
CA ARG A 70 -4.07 -14.56 5.85
C ARG A 70 -3.06 -14.93 6.94
N THR A 71 -2.05 -15.68 6.56
CA THR A 71 -0.96 -16.06 7.45
C THR A 71 0.24 -15.15 7.18
N ARG A 72 0.73 -14.54 8.23
CA ARG A 72 1.87 -13.63 8.14
C ARG A 72 3.14 -14.39 7.77
N GLU A 73 3.89 -13.89 6.79
CA GLU A 73 5.19 -14.39 6.38
C GLU A 73 6.28 -13.39 6.76
N GLY A 74 7.08 -13.73 7.74
CA GLY A 74 8.21 -12.91 8.13
C GLY A 74 7.86 -11.68 8.97
N PRO A 75 8.85 -10.83 9.26
CA PRO A 75 8.66 -9.66 10.11
C PRO A 75 8.01 -8.49 9.36
N MET A 76 7.50 -7.54 10.11
CA MET A 76 7.16 -6.23 9.57
C MET A 76 8.42 -5.50 9.20
N LEU A 77 8.44 -4.88 8.03
CA LEU A 77 9.55 -4.09 7.52
C LEU A 77 9.11 -2.64 7.40
N GLY A 78 9.89 -1.75 7.95
CA GLY A 78 9.53 -0.33 7.96
C GLY A 78 10.70 0.57 7.64
N ALA A 79 10.38 1.78 7.26
CA ALA A 79 11.33 2.84 7.04
C ALA A 79 10.70 4.18 7.30
N SER A 80 11.52 5.18 7.57
CA SER A 80 11.07 6.56 7.61
C SER A 80 12.05 7.42 6.82
N ARG A 81 11.50 8.40 6.13
CA ARG A 81 12.26 9.41 5.44
C ARG A 81 11.46 10.70 5.50
N ARG A 82 11.98 11.77 4.95
CA ARG A 82 11.37 13.09 5.03
C ARG A 82 9.87 13.06 4.74
N ASN A 83 9.06 13.45 5.72
CA ASN A 83 7.60 13.52 5.65
C ASN A 83 6.90 12.21 5.30
N LEU A 84 7.56 11.08 5.55
CA LEU A 84 7.01 9.77 5.28
C LEU A 84 7.49 8.75 6.30
N GLU A 85 6.57 8.00 6.84
CA GLU A 85 6.82 6.82 7.64
C GLU A 85 5.97 5.69 7.07
N TYR A 86 6.52 4.51 6.85
CA TYR A 86 5.74 3.39 6.40
C TYR A 86 6.20 2.08 7.03
N LEU A 87 5.29 1.11 7.01
CA LEU A 87 5.51 -0.23 7.51
C LEU A 87 4.73 -1.20 6.64
N TRP A 88 5.33 -2.32 6.26
CA TRP A 88 4.66 -3.33 5.46
C TRP A 88 5.04 -4.75 5.89
N LEU A 89 4.20 -5.70 5.51
CA LEU A 89 4.45 -7.11 5.74
C LEU A 89 3.88 -7.94 4.59
N GLU A 90 4.31 -9.19 4.53
CA GLU A 90 3.82 -10.16 3.56
C GLU A 90 3.01 -11.25 4.25
N MET A 91 1.98 -11.70 3.58
CA MET A 91 1.06 -12.73 4.06
C MET A 91 0.76 -13.71 2.93
N ASP A 92 0.43 -14.95 3.29
CA ASP A 92 -0.18 -15.89 2.34
C ASP A 92 -1.64 -16.12 2.69
N PHE A 93 -2.38 -16.50 1.67
CA PHE A 93 -3.78 -16.90 1.81
C PHE A 93 -4.13 -17.86 0.67
N VAL A 94 -5.25 -18.57 0.84
CA VAL A 94 -5.81 -19.40 -0.23
C VAL A 94 -6.85 -18.57 -0.96
N ASP A 95 -6.63 -18.35 -2.26
CA ASP A 95 -7.57 -17.61 -3.09
C ASP A 95 -8.86 -18.42 -3.24
N PRO A 96 -10.03 -17.89 -2.82
CA PRO A 96 -11.26 -18.66 -2.87
C PRO A 96 -11.73 -19.00 -4.29
N ALA A 97 -11.43 -18.15 -5.27
CA ALA A 97 -11.82 -18.40 -6.65
C ALA A 97 -10.90 -19.43 -7.31
N GLY A 98 -9.60 -19.27 -7.18
CA GLY A 98 -8.62 -20.18 -7.75
C GLY A 98 -8.33 -21.41 -6.90
N LYS A 99 -8.72 -21.41 -5.64
CA LYS A 99 -8.48 -22.50 -4.66
C LYS A 99 -7.00 -22.86 -4.55
N ARG A 100 -6.13 -21.87 -4.68
CA ARG A 100 -4.69 -22.07 -4.59
C ARG A 100 -4.05 -20.98 -3.75
N LYS A 101 -2.84 -21.25 -3.28
CA LYS A 101 -2.07 -20.33 -2.46
C LYS A 101 -1.71 -19.08 -3.26
N ALA A 102 -1.89 -17.93 -2.65
CA ALA A 102 -1.50 -16.63 -3.18
C ALA A 102 -0.76 -15.84 -2.10
N HIS A 103 -0.10 -14.76 -2.49
CA HIS A 103 0.59 -13.87 -1.60
C HIS A 103 -0.08 -12.50 -1.57
N SER A 104 0.02 -11.84 -0.43
CA SER A 104 -0.46 -10.48 -0.25
C SER A 104 0.57 -9.68 0.53
N ARG A 105 0.77 -8.44 0.11
CA ARG A 105 1.53 -7.45 0.88
C ARG A 105 0.62 -6.35 1.33
N ALA A 106 0.79 -5.88 2.56
CA ALA A 106 0.02 -4.78 3.12
C ALA A 106 0.96 -3.74 3.69
N CYS A 107 0.74 -2.49 3.33
CA CYS A 107 1.54 -1.36 3.78
C CYS A 107 0.64 -0.29 4.39
N LEU A 108 1.03 0.20 5.56
CA LEU A 108 0.50 1.43 6.13
C LEU A 108 1.56 2.51 5.99
N ALA A 109 1.17 3.67 5.50
CA ALA A 109 2.06 4.81 5.33
C ALA A 109 1.38 6.08 5.82
N ARG A 110 2.16 7.01 6.35
CA ARG A 110 1.64 8.28 6.81
C ARG A 110 2.68 9.38 6.69
N GLY A 111 2.21 10.60 6.46
CA GLY A 111 3.06 11.78 6.37
C GLY A 111 2.21 13.02 6.17
N GLY A 112 2.63 14.16 6.72
CA GLY A 112 1.83 15.36 6.67
C GLY A 112 0.46 15.14 7.33
N ASN A 113 -0.60 15.29 6.56
CA ASN A 113 -1.99 15.01 6.99
C ASN A 113 -2.59 13.81 6.24
N VAL A 114 -1.77 12.97 5.64
CA VAL A 114 -2.23 11.87 4.79
C VAL A 114 -1.83 10.54 5.39
N GLN A 115 -2.77 9.60 5.39
CA GLN A 115 -2.54 8.20 5.70
C GLN A 115 -2.95 7.36 4.49
N ALA A 116 -2.14 6.40 4.12
CA ALA A 116 -2.41 5.51 3.00
C ALA A 116 -2.38 4.06 3.45
N PHE A 117 -3.27 3.26 2.87
CA PHE A 117 -3.25 1.81 3.00
C PHE A 117 -3.08 1.24 1.60
N ILE A 118 -2.02 0.46 1.41
CA ILE A 118 -1.64 -0.07 0.10
C ILE A 118 -1.51 -1.58 0.23
N THR A 119 -2.21 -2.31 -0.63
CA THR A 119 -2.14 -3.77 -0.67
C THR A 119 -1.74 -4.23 -2.07
N MET A 120 -1.07 -5.38 -2.14
CA MET A 120 -0.71 -6.03 -3.40
C MET A 120 -0.98 -7.51 -3.26
N GLU A 121 -1.66 -8.08 -4.26
CA GLU A 121 -1.91 -9.52 -4.33
C GLU A 121 -1.28 -10.09 -5.60
N TYR A 122 -0.68 -11.28 -5.51
CA TYR A 122 0.00 -11.91 -6.62
C TYR A 122 0.14 -13.42 -6.40
N TRP A 123 0.37 -14.13 -7.48
CA TRP A 123 0.62 -15.58 -7.44
C TRP A 123 2.09 -15.87 -7.16
N PRO A 124 2.42 -17.05 -6.58
CA PRO A 124 3.81 -17.40 -6.28
C PRO A 124 4.78 -17.29 -7.46
N GLU A 125 4.34 -17.65 -8.65
CA GLU A 125 5.15 -17.59 -9.87
C GLU A 125 5.49 -16.14 -10.28
N ASP A 126 4.72 -15.15 -9.82
CA ASP A 126 4.92 -13.73 -10.15
C ASP A 126 5.69 -12.98 -9.07
N ARG A 127 6.18 -13.66 -8.04
CA ARG A 127 6.81 -13.05 -6.86
C ARG A 127 7.94 -12.09 -7.23
N ARG A 128 8.78 -12.47 -8.18
CA ARG A 128 9.94 -11.66 -8.55
C ARG A 128 9.53 -10.32 -9.16
N VAL A 129 8.56 -10.34 -10.07
CA VAL A 129 8.04 -9.12 -10.69
C VAL A 129 7.28 -8.29 -9.67
N ALA A 130 6.46 -8.91 -8.85
CA ALA A 130 5.69 -8.25 -7.82
C ALA A 130 6.60 -7.55 -6.79
N ALA A 131 7.70 -8.19 -6.39
CA ALA A 131 8.67 -7.59 -5.47
C ALA A 131 9.30 -6.34 -6.05
N LYS A 132 9.64 -6.35 -7.34
CA LYS A 132 10.20 -5.17 -8.00
C LYS A 132 9.19 -4.02 -8.06
N VAL A 133 7.96 -4.31 -8.45
CA VAL A 133 6.88 -3.31 -8.50
C VAL A 133 6.65 -2.69 -7.11
N TRP A 134 6.62 -3.52 -6.09
CA TRP A 134 6.43 -3.09 -4.71
C TRP A 134 7.57 -2.18 -4.24
N ASN A 135 8.80 -2.60 -4.46
CA ASN A 135 9.96 -1.82 -4.06
C ASN A 135 10.04 -0.47 -4.79
N ASP A 136 9.77 -0.46 -6.09
CA ASP A 136 9.75 0.78 -6.87
C ASP A 136 8.64 1.72 -6.36
N MET A 137 7.49 1.19 -6.00
CA MET A 137 6.40 1.95 -5.39
C MET A 137 6.84 2.57 -4.06
N LEU A 138 7.43 1.77 -3.16
CA LEU A 138 7.86 2.25 -1.85
C LEU A 138 8.96 3.31 -1.96
N GLU A 139 9.92 3.13 -2.84
CA GLU A 139 11.02 4.08 -3.05
C GLU A 139 10.54 5.42 -3.60
N SER A 140 9.52 5.40 -4.43
CA SER A 140 8.96 6.60 -5.07
C SER A 140 7.81 7.22 -4.31
N LEU A 141 7.33 6.59 -3.24
CA LEU A 141 6.12 7.01 -2.53
C LEU A 141 6.30 8.38 -1.88
N LYS A 142 5.35 9.28 -2.17
CA LYS A 142 5.23 10.61 -1.56
C LYS A 142 3.77 10.83 -1.19
N LEU A 143 3.51 11.24 0.03
CA LEU A 143 2.13 11.43 0.50
C LEU A 143 1.67 12.89 0.45
N ALA A 144 2.45 13.81 1.01
CA ALA A 144 2.04 15.20 1.16
C ALA A 144 3.01 16.21 0.54
N GLU A 145 4.14 15.78 0.00
CA GLU A 145 5.20 16.67 -0.47
C GLU A 145 4.81 17.50 -1.69
N TYR A 146 3.86 17.02 -2.48
CA TYR A 146 3.43 17.74 -3.68
C TYR A 146 2.98 19.17 -3.40
N LEU A 147 2.54 19.46 -2.20
CA LEU A 147 2.12 20.81 -1.80
C LEU A 147 3.26 21.80 -1.77
N TYR A 148 4.48 21.31 -1.60
CA TYR A 148 5.67 22.14 -1.49
C TYR A 148 6.43 22.21 -2.80
N ASP A 149 6.38 21.14 -3.59
CA ASP A 149 7.11 21.06 -4.85
C ASP A 149 6.50 21.94 -5.93
N ASP A 150 5.21 22.22 -5.83
CA ASP A 150 4.49 23.06 -6.79
C ASP A 150 4.66 24.56 -6.54
N HIS A 151 5.42 24.93 -5.55
CA HIS A 151 5.66 26.31 -5.20
C HIS A 151 7.10 26.69 -5.51
N PRO A 152 7.37 27.20 -6.72
CA PRO A 152 8.68 27.77 -7.00
C PRO A 152 8.85 28.99 -6.11
N HIS A 153 9.80 28.93 -5.31
CA HIS A 153 10.06 29.94 -4.30
C HIS A 153 10.98 31.01 -4.79
#